data_e761cd74242d1e3c0de732f632f9f9f3
#
_entry.id   e761cd74242d1e3c0de732f632f9f9f3
#
_cell.length_a   1.000
_cell.length_b   1.000
_cell.length_c   1.000
_cell.angle_alpha   90.00
_cell.angle_beta   90.00
_cell.angle_gamma   90.00
#
_symmetry.space_group_name_H-M   'P 1'
#
loop_
_entity.id
_entity.type
_entity.pdbx_description
1 polymer ?
#
loop_
_entity_poly.entity_id
_entity_poly.type
_entity_poly.pdbx_seq_one_letter_code
_entity_poly.pdbx_strand_id
1 'polypeptide(L)'
;MYLTDLTLYTAAVLNGLGASLFHTGQGTFLSINSSQETSARDAGIFWSLYQLSGVLGNIAVYFLFLGVSIISTEVRIKAAATFTFLCVAGLLVALAFRPTPWHTAAASKTGGSHMNPLTSLTSCLRLLGTRDLLVLSVSFLYTGLEISFWAGVLPSSVAFTR
;
A
#
# COMPACT_ATOMS: atom_id res chain seq x y z
N MET A 1 18.39 -8.81 -20.10
CA MET A 1 17.37 -9.67 -19.47
C MET A 1 16.04 -9.24 -20.08
N TYR A 2 15.47 -10.07 -20.95
CA TYR A 2 14.18 -9.79 -21.56
C TYR A 2 13.11 -10.13 -20.52
N LEU A 3 12.34 -9.12 -20.08
CA LEU A 3 11.12 -9.37 -19.32
C LEU A 3 10.14 -10.07 -20.29
N THR A 4 9.89 -11.33 -20.05
CA THR A 4 8.81 -12.03 -20.74
C THR A 4 7.48 -11.56 -20.13
N ASP A 5 6.40 -11.50 -20.92
CA ASP A 5 5.07 -11.09 -20.44
C ASP A 5 4.64 -11.91 -19.22
N LEU A 6 5.03 -13.18 -19.17
CA LEU A 6 4.76 -14.06 -18.03
C LEU A 6 5.43 -13.57 -16.72
N THR A 7 6.69 -13.10 -16.79
CA THR A 7 7.37 -12.58 -15.58
C THR A 7 6.76 -11.28 -15.11
N LEU A 8 6.27 -10.44 -16.02
CA LEU A 8 5.58 -9.20 -15.70
C LEU A 8 4.25 -9.47 -14.99
N TYR A 9 3.43 -10.37 -15.54
CA TYR A 9 2.13 -10.70 -14.94
C TYR A 9 2.29 -11.41 -13.59
N THR A 10 3.23 -12.34 -13.46
CA THR A 10 3.48 -12.98 -12.17
C THR A 10 3.97 -11.99 -11.11
N ALA A 11 4.86 -11.08 -11.47
CA ALA A 11 5.31 -10.02 -10.56
C ALA A 11 4.15 -9.09 -10.15
N ALA A 12 3.26 -8.73 -11.08
CA ALA A 12 2.10 -7.90 -10.79
C ALA A 12 1.12 -8.60 -9.82
N VAL A 13 0.85 -9.89 -10.01
CA VAL A 13 0.00 -10.69 -9.12
C VAL A 13 0.61 -10.78 -7.73
N LEU A 14 1.89 -11.10 -7.62
CA LEU A 14 2.59 -11.18 -6.33
C LEU A 14 2.61 -9.83 -5.61
N ASN A 15 2.84 -8.74 -6.35
CA ASN A 15 2.80 -7.39 -5.80
C ASN A 15 1.39 -7.03 -5.28
N GLY A 16 0.35 -7.36 -6.04
CA GLY A 16 -1.04 -7.13 -5.62
C GLY A 16 -1.42 -7.91 -4.36
N LEU A 17 -1.04 -9.18 -4.27
CA LEU A 17 -1.23 -9.99 -3.07
C LEU A 17 -0.46 -9.44 -1.87
N GLY A 18 0.80 -9.08 -2.06
CA GLY A 18 1.62 -8.47 -1.01
C GLY A 18 1.04 -7.14 -0.52
N ALA A 19 0.62 -6.27 -1.44
CA ALA A 19 0.00 -5.00 -1.11
C ALA A 19 -1.31 -5.18 -0.31
N SER A 20 -2.18 -6.12 -0.71
CA SER A 20 -3.44 -6.38 -0.01
C SER A 20 -3.22 -6.88 1.41
N LEU A 21 -2.27 -7.79 1.61
CA LEU A 21 -1.90 -8.29 2.95
C LEU A 21 -1.31 -7.17 3.81
N PHE A 22 -0.43 -6.37 3.24
CA PHE A 22 0.21 -5.25 3.92
C PHE A 22 -0.81 -4.20 4.37
N HIS A 23 -1.71 -3.78 3.49
CA HIS A 23 -2.74 -2.79 3.84
C HIS A 23 -3.75 -3.33 4.86
N THR A 24 -4.10 -4.62 4.79
CA THR A 24 -4.97 -5.26 5.79
C THR A 24 -4.28 -5.29 7.15
N GLY A 25 -3.01 -5.68 7.20
CA GLY A 25 -2.21 -5.68 8.43
C GLY A 25 -2.07 -4.28 9.03
N GLN A 26 -1.83 -3.30 8.19
CA GLN A 26 -1.74 -1.88 8.57
C GLN A 26 -3.04 -1.35 9.17
N GLY A 27 -4.18 -1.60 8.53
CA GLY A 27 -5.49 -1.20 9.03
C GLY A 27 -5.82 -1.86 10.37
N THR A 28 -5.51 -3.13 10.51
CA THR A 28 -5.66 -3.88 11.76
C THR A 28 -4.77 -3.30 12.86
N PHE A 29 -3.49 -3.04 12.57
CA PHE A 29 -2.56 -2.45 13.51
C PHE A 29 -3.05 -1.08 14.00
N LEU A 30 -3.49 -0.22 13.08
CA LEU A 30 -4.02 1.10 13.40
C LEU A 30 -5.28 0.98 14.28
N SER A 31 -6.20 0.11 13.92
CA SER A 31 -7.45 -0.11 14.67
C SER A 31 -7.20 -0.63 16.08
N ILE A 32 -6.24 -1.53 16.28
CA ILE A 32 -5.91 -2.07 17.59
C ILE A 32 -5.19 -1.02 18.47
N ASN A 33 -4.39 -0.16 17.86
CA ASN A 33 -3.58 0.84 18.56
C ASN A 33 -4.29 2.17 18.81
N SER A 34 -5.47 2.38 18.21
CA SER A 34 -6.25 3.60 18.39
C SER A 34 -7.42 3.36 19.35
N SER A 35 -7.69 4.34 20.21
CA SER A 35 -8.95 4.37 20.97
C SER A 35 -10.07 4.98 20.12
N GLN A 36 -11.32 4.82 20.56
CA GLN A 36 -12.46 5.40 19.85
C GLN A 36 -12.36 6.94 19.72
N GLU A 37 -11.72 7.60 20.70
CA GLU A 37 -11.51 9.05 20.69
C GLU A 37 -10.33 9.49 19.80
N THR A 38 -9.29 8.66 19.67
CA THR A 38 -8.05 9.01 18.94
C THR A 38 -8.01 8.47 17.51
N SER A 39 -8.92 7.57 17.15
CA SER A 39 -8.91 6.84 15.88
C SER A 39 -8.85 7.76 14.66
N ALA A 40 -9.64 8.82 14.64
CA ALA A 40 -9.64 9.77 13.53
C ALA A 40 -8.31 10.53 13.41
N ARG A 41 -7.74 10.96 14.55
CA ARG A 41 -6.45 11.65 14.59
C ARG A 41 -5.32 10.73 14.15
N ASP A 42 -5.28 9.51 14.69
CA ASP A 42 -4.23 8.54 14.41
C ASP A 42 -4.27 8.10 12.94
N ALA A 43 -5.48 7.92 12.38
CA ALA A 43 -5.66 7.70 10.94
C ALA A 43 -5.18 8.89 10.11
N GLY A 44 -5.49 10.12 10.52
CA GLY A 44 -5.05 11.34 9.84
C GLY A 44 -3.53 11.47 9.81
N ILE A 45 -2.85 11.23 10.94
CA ILE A 45 -1.39 11.23 11.04
C ILE A 45 -0.80 10.15 10.14
N PHE A 46 -1.35 8.93 10.18
CA PHE A 46 -0.89 7.81 9.36
C PHE A 46 -0.98 8.16 7.85
N TRP A 47 -2.11 8.64 7.40
CA TRP A 47 -2.31 9.01 6.00
C TRP A 47 -1.42 10.19 5.57
N SER A 48 -1.19 11.17 6.44
CA SER A 48 -0.28 12.28 6.18
C SER A 48 1.16 11.80 5.99
N LEU A 49 1.64 10.92 6.84
CA LEU A 49 2.97 10.32 6.72
C LEU A 49 3.09 9.44 5.47
N TYR A 50 2.04 8.69 5.14
CA TYR A 50 1.99 7.90 3.91
C TYR A 50 2.11 8.78 2.67
N GLN A 51 1.35 9.86 2.59
CA GLN A 51 1.43 10.81 1.46
C GLN A 51 2.77 11.54 1.40
N LEU A 52 3.35 11.90 2.56
CA LEU A 52 4.68 12.49 2.62
C LEU A 52 5.75 11.56 2.05
N SER A 53 5.64 10.26 2.25
CA SER A 53 6.55 9.27 1.66
C SER A 53 6.54 9.32 0.12
N GLY A 54 5.37 9.55 -0.48
CA GLY A 54 5.22 9.74 -1.92
C GLY A 54 5.94 11.00 -2.43
N VAL A 55 5.84 12.11 -1.69
CA VAL A 55 6.55 13.36 -2.01
C VAL A 55 8.07 13.14 -1.95
N LEU A 56 8.56 12.55 -0.87
CA LEU A 56 9.99 12.26 -0.68
C LEU A 56 10.50 11.28 -1.74
N GLY A 57 9.70 10.25 -2.10
CA GLY A 57 10.01 9.31 -3.17
C GLY A 57 10.16 10.00 -4.52
N ASN A 58 9.25 10.91 -4.88
CA ASN A 58 9.34 11.67 -6.13
C ASN A 58 10.55 12.62 -6.15
N ILE A 59 10.89 13.25 -5.04
CA ILE A 59 12.10 14.06 -4.92
C ILE A 59 13.35 13.19 -5.12
N ALA A 60 13.41 12.02 -4.52
CA ALA A 60 14.53 11.09 -4.70
C ALA A 60 14.65 10.64 -6.16
N VAL A 61 13.53 10.32 -6.83
CA VAL A 61 13.50 9.99 -8.26
C VAL A 61 14.00 11.16 -9.11
N TYR A 62 13.57 12.37 -8.80
CA TYR A 62 14.04 13.56 -9.50
C TYR A 62 15.57 13.69 -9.44
N PHE A 63 16.17 13.57 -8.26
CA PHE A 63 17.63 13.64 -8.14
C PHE A 63 18.34 12.47 -8.82
N LEU A 64 17.74 11.28 -8.80
CA LEU A 64 18.30 10.10 -9.45
C LEU A 64 18.37 10.24 -10.97
N PHE A 65 17.40 10.93 -11.58
CA PHE A 65 17.32 11.15 -13.02
C PHE A 65 17.79 12.56 -13.45
N LEU A 66 18.29 13.37 -12.53
CA LEU A 66 18.77 14.73 -12.84
C LEU A 66 19.98 14.64 -13.80
N GLY A 67 19.87 15.32 -14.94
CA GLY A 67 20.92 15.35 -15.97
C GLY A 67 20.99 14.09 -16.86
N VAL A 68 20.06 13.14 -16.71
CA VAL A 68 19.99 11.95 -17.53
C VAL A 68 19.11 12.24 -18.76
N SER A 69 19.72 12.31 -19.93
CA SER A 69 18.98 12.50 -21.20
C SER A 69 18.46 11.17 -21.79
N ILE A 70 19.13 10.06 -21.51
CA ILE A 70 18.76 8.71 -21.98
C ILE A 70 18.85 7.74 -20.81
N ILE A 71 17.79 6.98 -20.57
CA ILE A 71 17.77 5.96 -19.52
C ILE A 71 18.60 4.76 -19.95
N SER A 72 19.90 4.81 -19.63
CA SER A 72 20.82 3.69 -19.87
C SER A 72 20.56 2.51 -18.93
N THR A 73 21.09 1.35 -19.28
CA THR A 73 21.00 0.16 -18.43
C THR A 73 21.62 0.40 -17.04
N GLU A 74 22.67 1.20 -16.96
CA GLU A 74 23.33 1.55 -15.71
C GLU A 74 22.39 2.36 -14.78
N VAL A 75 21.70 3.36 -15.32
CA VAL A 75 20.73 4.17 -14.57
C VAL A 75 19.57 3.31 -14.08
N ARG A 76 19.10 2.37 -14.90
CA ARG A 76 18.04 1.42 -14.52
C ARG A 76 18.47 0.51 -13.35
N ILE A 77 19.71 0.01 -13.39
CA ILE A 77 20.25 -0.83 -12.32
C ILE A 77 20.41 -0.02 -11.03
N LYS A 78 20.92 1.21 -11.11
CA LYS A 78 21.05 2.11 -9.94
C LYS A 78 19.69 2.40 -9.32
N ALA A 79 18.67 2.72 -10.14
CA ALA A 79 17.31 2.94 -9.67
C ALA A 79 16.74 1.69 -8.99
N ALA A 80 16.84 0.53 -9.63
CA ALA A 80 16.37 -0.73 -9.07
C ALA A 80 17.06 -1.08 -7.74
N ALA A 81 18.38 -0.90 -7.65
CA ALA A 81 19.14 -1.13 -6.43
C ALA A 81 18.71 -0.19 -5.29
N THR A 82 18.50 1.11 -5.58
CA THR A 82 18.04 2.09 -4.60
C THR A 82 16.66 1.72 -4.05
N PHE A 83 15.70 1.40 -4.92
CA PHE A 83 14.36 1.01 -4.49
C PHE A 83 14.36 -0.31 -3.72
N THR A 84 15.15 -1.30 -4.16
CA THR A 84 15.30 -2.57 -3.45
C THR A 84 15.87 -2.35 -2.05
N PHE A 85 16.88 -1.51 -1.93
CA PHE A 85 17.48 -1.16 -0.62
C PHE A 85 16.43 -0.51 0.30
N LEU A 86 15.64 0.44 -0.19
CA LEU A 86 14.57 1.07 0.58
C LEU A 86 13.48 0.08 1.00
N CYS A 87 13.11 -0.86 0.13
CA CYS A 87 12.15 -1.92 0.46
C CYS A 87 12.68 -2.84 1.56
N VAL A 88 13.95 -3.25 1.47
CA VAL A 88 14.59 -4.10 2.50
C VAL A 88 14.68 -3.35 3.83
N ALA A 89 15.09 -2.07 3.81
CA ALA A 89 15.13 -1.23 5.01
C ALA A 89 13.73 -1.11 5.65
N GLY A 90 12.70 -0.86 4.85
CA GLY A 90 11.32 -0.81 5.33
C GLY A 90 10.84 -2.14 5.93
N LEU A 91 11.21 -3.27 5.31
CA LEU A 91 10.92 -4.60 5.84
C LEU A 91 11.61 -4.84 7.19
N LEU A 92 12.88 -4.48 7.31
CA LEU A 92 13.61 -4.60 8.59
C LEU A 92 12.98 -3.77 9.69
N VAL A 93 12.57 -2.54 9.39
CA VAL A 93 11.82 -1.70 10.33
C VAL A 93 10.50 -2.37 10.72
N ALA A 94 9.73 -2.88 9.75
CA ALA A 94 8.47 -3.57 10.01
C ALA A 94 8.66 -4.82 10.90
N LEU A 95 9.71 -5.59 10.70
CA LEU A 95 10.05 -6.75 11.52
C LEU A 95 10.52 -6.37 12.94
N ALA A 96 11.04 -5.15 13.12
CA ALA A 96 11.43 -4.63 14.43
C ALA A 96 10.21 -4.22 15.29
N PHE A 97 9.03 -4.03 14.72
CA PHE A 97 7.82 -3.75 15.48
C PHE A 97 7.43 -4.96 16.32
N ARG A 98 7.49 -4.79 17.63
CA ARG A 98 7.04 -5.81 18.58
C ARG A 98 5.59 -5.53 18.98
N PRO A 99 4.72 -6.56 19.05
CA PRO A 99 3.38 -6.39 19.60
C PRO A 99 3.51 -5.99 21.08
N THR A 100 2.83 -4.92 21.45
CA THR A 100 2.83 -4.44 22.85
C THR A 100 1.91 -5.36 23.67
N PRO A 101 2.26 -5.74 24.93
CA PRO A 101 1.49 -6.71 25.73
C PRO A 101 0.01 -6.35 25.95
N TRP A 102 -0.33 -5.06 25.96
CA TRP A 102 -1.72 -4.62 26.12
C TRP A 102 -2.60 -4.90 24.88
N HIS A 103 -2.01 -5.08 23.70
CA HIS A 103 -2.74 -5.45 22.47
C HIS A 103 -3.22 -6.90 22.53
N THR A 104 -2.45 -7.79 23.13
CA THR A 104 -2.87 -9.18 23.38
C THR A 104 -4.07 -9.23 24.32
N ALA A 105 -4.15 -8.36 25.30
CA ALA A 105 -5.27 -8.27 26.21
C ALA A 105 -6.54 -7.68 25.55
N ALA A 106 -6.40 -6.70 24.64
CA ALA A 106 -7.52 -6.13 23.89
C ALA A 106 -8.06 -7.13 22.84
N ALA A 107 -7.18 -7.81 22.11
CA ALA A 107 -7.56 -8.87 21.17
C ALA A 107 -8.26 -10.06 21.88
N SER A 108 -7.84 -10.38 23.12
CA SER A 108 -8.48 -11.39 23.96
C SER A 108 -9.88 -10.97 24.44
N LYS A 109 -10.12 -9.67 24.66
CA LYS A 109 -11.43 -9.15 25.05
C LYS A 109 -12.44 -9.10 23.89
N THR A 110 -11.97 -9.00 22.66
CA THR A 110 -12.82 -9.04 21.46
C THR A 110 -13.19 -10.49 21.07
N GLY A 111 -13.08 -11.43 22.01
CA GLY A 111 -13.47 -12.82 21.85
C GLY A 111 -12.85 -13.39 20.58
N GLY A 112 -11.64 -13.91 20.69
CA GLY A 112 -10.99 -14.71 19.65
C GLY A 112 -11.80 -15.98 19.35
N SER A 113 -13.03 -15.82 18.90
CA SER A 113 -13.69 -16.84 18.14
C SER A 113 -12.80 -17.02 16.91
N HIS A 114 -12.23 -18.21 16.73
CA HIS A 114 -11.66 -18.65 15.48
C HIS A 114 -12.78 -18.60 14.43
N MET A 115 -13.06 -17.38 13.94
CA MET A 115 -14.02 -17.20 12.86
C MET A 115 -13.44 -17.92 11.65
N ASN A 116 -14.16 -18.94 11.21
CA ASN A 116 -13.85 -19.64 9.96
C ASN A 116 -13.63 -18.60 8.87
N PRO A 117 -12.56 -18.68 8.08
CA PRO A 117 -12.28 -17.68 7.04
C PRO A 117 -13.47 -17.49 6.08
N LEU A 118 -14.26 -18.54 5.85
CA LEU A 118 -15.50 -18.47 5.07
C LEU A 118 -16.57 -17.60 5.76
N THR A 119 -16.71 -17.70 7.08
CA THR A 119 -17.67 -16.88 7.84
C THR A 119 -17.24 -15.39 7.84
N SER A 120 -15.94 -15.13 7.90
CA SER A 120 -15.41 -13.77 7.78
C SER A 120 -15.68 -13.21 6.38
N LEU A 121 -15.46 -14.00 5.34
CA LEU A 121 -15.71 -13.60 3.96
C LEU A 121 -17.21 -13.29 3.71
N THR A 122 -18.10 -14.17 4.17
CA THR A 122 -19.55 -13.95 4.05
C THR A 122 -20.02 -12.73 4.84
N SER A 123 -19.44 -12.45 6.00
CA SER A 123 -19.73 -11.26 6.78
C SER A 123 -19.25 -9.99 6.05
N CYS A 124 -18.08 -10.01 5.43
CA CYS A 124 -17.57 -8.90 4.60
C CYS A 124 -18.49 -8.66 3.39
N LEU A 125 -18.89 -9.72 2.69
CA LEU A 125 -19.81 -9.61 1.54
C LEU A 125 -21.18 -9.08 1.94
N ARG A 126 -21.68 -9.47 3.11
CA ARG A 126 -22.95 -8.95 3.66
C ARG A 126 -22.85 -7.47 4.02
N LEU A 127 -21.70 -7.02 4.56
CA LEU A 127 -21.43 -5.61 4.83
C LEU A 127 -21.39 -4.79 3.54
N LEU A 128 -20.87 -5.32 2.44
CA LEU A 128 -20.87 -4.64 1.12
C LEU A 128 -22.28 -4.30 0.64
N GLY A 129 -23.31 -5.04 1.07
CA GLY A 129 -24.72 -4.75 0.77
C GLY A 129 -25.32 -3.62 1.60
N THR A 130 -24.61 -3.06 2.58
CA THR A 130 -25.12 -1.94 3.37
C THR A 130 -25.00 -0.63 2.60
N ARG A 131 -26.02 0.25 2.75
CA ARG A 131 -26.08 1.54 2.04
C ARG A 131 -24.82 2.39 2.28
N ASP A 132 -24.33 2.43 3.49
CA ASP A 132 -23.18 3.24 3.89
C ASP A 132 -21.89 2.74 3.21
N LEU A 133 -21.73 1.42 3.11
CA LEU A 133 -20.57 0.83 2.45
C LEU A 133 -20.65 0.95 0.92
N LEU A 134 -21.86 0.93 0.35
CA LEU A 134 -22.04 1.20 -1.08
C LEU A 134 -21.62 2.62 -1.46
N VAL A 135 -22.03 3.63 -0.67
CA VAL A 135 -21.61 5.02 -0.90
C VAL A 135 -20.11 5.16 -0.75
N LEU A 136 -19.53 4.51 0.28
CA LEU A 136 -18.07 4.51 0.48
C LEU A 136 -17.33 3.81 -0.66
N SER A 137 -17.89 2.73 -1.21
CA SER A 137 -17.33 1.99 -2.35
C SER A 137 -17.22 2.84 -3.61
N VAL A 138 -18.17 3.74 -3.85
CA VAL A 138 -18.10 4.70 -4.98
C VAL A 138 -16.92 5.65 -4.81
N SER A 139 -16.69 6.14 -3.59
CA SER A 139 -15.52 6.99 -3.30
C SER A 139 -14.20 6.25 -3.50
N PHE A 140 -14.11 4.99 -3.06
CA PHE A 140 -12.93 4.15 -3.29
C PHE A 140 -12.69 3.84 -4.77
N LEU A 141 -13.78 3.58 -5.52
CA LEU A 141 -13.68 3.38 -6.97
C LEU A 141 -13.14 4.62 -7.66
N TYR A 142 -13.67 5.80 -7.32
CA TYR A 142 -13.17 7.07 -7.85
C TYR A 142 -11.69 7.28 -7.54
N THR A 143 -11.30 7.11 -6.28
CA THR A 143 -9.89 7.26 -5.87
C THR A 143 -8.98 6.26 -6.59
N GLY A 144 -9.43 5.02 -6.77
CA GLY A 144 -8.68 4.00 -7.52
C GLY A 144 -8.50 4.37 -8.99
N LEU A 145 -9.52 4.90 -9.65
CA LEU A 145 -9.44 5.39 -11.02
C LEU A 145 -8.51 6.60 -11.13
N GLU A 146 -8.60 7.55 -10.21
CA GLU A 146 -7.74 8.72 -10.14
C GLU A 146 -6.26 8.32 -10.01
N ILE A 147 -5.94 7.46 -9.05
CA ILE A 147 -4.56 6.97 -8.85
C ILE A 147 -4.06 6.24 -10.11
N SER A 148 -4.89 5.40 -10.74
CA SER A 148 -4.54 4.67 -11.96
C SER A 148 -4.27 5.63 -13.12
N PHE A 149 -5.05 6.70 -13.24
CA PHE A 149 -4.83 7.73 -14.25
C PHE A 149 -3.50 8.46 -14.03
N TRP A 150 -3.25 8.95 -12.81
CA TRP A 150 -2.03 9.68 -12.48
C TRP A 150 -0.77 8.82 -12.55
N ALA A 151 -0.84 7.58 -12.11
CA ALA A 151 0.33 6.68 -12.08
C ALA A 151 0.60 5.97 -13.41
N GLY A 152 -0.43 5.71 -14.22
CA GLY A 152 -0.33 4.92 -15.44
C GLY A 152 -0.49 5.74 -16.71
N VAL A 153 -1.64 6.40 -16.87
CA VAL A 153 -2.01 7.03 -18.14
C VAL A 153 -1.23 8.32 -18.38
N LEU A 154 -1.12 9.19 -17.39
CA LEU A 154 -0.48 10.48 -17.55
C LEU A 154 1.01 10.38 -17.92
N PRO A 155 1.86 9.59 -17.23
CA PRO A 155 3.27 9.44 -17.58
C PRO A 155 3.44 8.85 -18.99
N SER A 156 2.62 7.87 -19.35
CA SER A 156 2.68 7.27 -20.70
C SER A 156 2.28 8.28 -21.77
N SER A 157 1.20 9.05 -21.59
CA SER A 157 0.79 10.06 -22.56
C SER A 157 1.85 11.13 -22.79
N VAL A 158 2.51 11.59 -21.73
CA VAL A 158 3.62 12.57 -21.84
C VAL A 158 4.85 11.97 -22.55
N ALA A 159 5.13 10.69 -22.34
CA ALA A 159 6.24 10.01 -23.01
C ALA A 159 6.03 9.87 -24.51
N PHE A 160 4.79 9.72 -24.97
CA PHE A 160 4.45 9.59 -26.40
C PHE A 160 4.30 10.92 -27.15
N THR A 161 4.30 12.06 -26.44
CA THR A 161 4.17 13.38 -27.09
C THR A 161 5.52 14.04 -27.40
N ARG A 162 6.64 13.35 -27.18
CA ARG A 162 7.98 13.76 -27.58
C ARG A 162 8.51 12.91 -28.73
#